data_ea56e1cf18344cefe42dd4f8ec87f7aa
#
_entry.id   ea56e1cf18344cefe42dd4f8ec87f7aa
#
_cell.length_a   1.000
_cell.length_b   1.000
_cell.length_c   1.000
_cell.angle_alpha   90.00
_cell.angle_beta   90.00
_cell.angle_gamma   90.00
#
_symmetry.space_group_name_H-M   'P 1'
#
loop_
_entity.id
_entity.type
_entity.pdbx_description
1 polymer ?
#
loop_
_entity_poly.entity_id
_entity_poly.type
_entity_poly.pdbx_seq_one_letter_code
_entity_poly.pdbx_strand_id
1 'polypeptide(L)'
;ENAYHGLTTAVAEISPSMGPNVPVGQHVWTVPAPDAYRAAPGEDVGETFAEHIATAIAEMKRKRIKRAAFIVDGIFSTDGILTEPAGFLKKAVEVVHEAGGLYVADEVQPGFGRTGTHWWGFQRHGVIPDLVVMGKPMGNGMPIAGVTMRPEVVERFGNDVRYFNTFGANTVSIASAQATLDVIKDEGLMENSAKVGAYM
;
A
#
# COMPACT_ATOMS: atom_id res chain seq x y z
N GLU A 1 12.19 0.08 -3.26
CA GLU A 1 13.16 -0.94 -3.75
C GLU A 1 12.97 -2.30 -3.06
N ASN A 2 12.60 -2.33 -1.79
CA ASN A 2 12.42 -3.56 -1.01
C ASN A 2 10.95 -3.86 -0.71
N ALA A 3 10.03 -3.39 -1.53
CA ALA A 3 8.60 -3.59 -1.31
C ALA A 3 8.23 -5.08 -1.26
N TYR A 4 7.28 -5.41 -0.40
CA TYR A 4 6.71 -6.75 -0.28
C TYR A 4 5.17 -6.64 -0.27
N HIS A 5 4.54 -7.22 -1.29
CA HIS A 5 3.07 -7.19 -1.46
C HIS A 5 2.43 -8.57 -1.40
N GLY A 6 3.21 -9.61 -1.14
CA GLY A 6 2.79 -11.01 -1.08
C GLY A 6 3.65 -11.94 -1.93
N LEU A 7 3.33 -13.23 -1.92
CA LEU A 7 4.19 -14.29 -2.49
C LEU A 7 3.46 -15.28 -3.41
N THR A 8 2.20 -15.03 -3.75
CA THR A 8 1.59 -15.80 -4.85
C THR A 8 2.29 -15.46 -6.17
N THR A 9 2.33 -16.36 -7.14
CA THR A 9 3.11 -16.20 -8.37
C THR A 9 2.96 -14.81 -9.00
N ALA A 10 1.74 -14.34 -9.20
CA ALA A 10 1.49 -13.03 -9.81
C ALA A 10 1.91 -11.86 -8.90
N VAL A 11 1.78 -11.99 -7.57
CA VAL A 11 2.13 -10.92 -6.64
C VAL A 11 3.63 -10.91 -6.32
N ALA A 12 4.30 -12.05 -6.41
CA ALA A 12 5.76 -12.12 -6.28
C ALA A 12 6.46 -11.26 -7.35
N GLU A 13 5.88 -11.14 -8.54
CA GLU A 13 6.41 -10.28 -9.60
C GLU A 13 6.47 -8.78 -9.23
N ILE A 14 5.66 -8.33 -8.26
CA ILE A 14 5.66 -6.96 -7.75
C ILE A 14 6.23 -6.85 -6.32
N SER A 15 6.93 -7.88 -5.84
CA SER A 15 7.53 -7.95 -4.50
C SER A 15 9.06 -8.06 -4.58
N PRO A 16 9.79 -6.97 -4.86
CA PRO A 16 11.25 -7.00 -5.05
C PRO A 16 12.03 -7.51 -3.84
N SER A 17 11.47 -7.45 -2.64
CA SER A 17 12.09 -7.99 -1.42
C SER A 17 12.22 -9.52 -1.37
N MET A 18 11.67 -10.24 -2.36
CA MET A 18 11.78 -11.71 -2.43
C MET A 18 13.20 -12.20 -2.75
N GLY A 19 14.12 -11.28 -3.03
CA GLY A 19 15.53 -11.57 -3.25
C GLY A 19 15.90 -11.86 -4.72
N PRO A 20 17.18 -12.02 -5.00
CA PRO A 20 17.70 -12.02 -6.37
C PRO A 20 17.27 -13.21 -7.23
N ASN A 21 16.81 -14.29 -6.60
CA ASN A 21 16.34 -15.48 -7.30
C ASN A 21 14.84 -15.43 -7.67
N VAL A 22 14.13 -14.37 -7.26
CA VAL A 22 12.75 -14.11 -7.62
C VAL A 22 12.69 -12.74 -8.32
N PRO A 23 12.93 -12.71 -9.64
CA PRO A 23 12.97 -11.45 -10.37
C PRO A 23 11.62 -10.77 -10.39
N VAL A 24 11.62 -9.45 -10.34
CA VAL A 24 10.41 -8.66 -10.60
C VAL A 24 9.93 -8.86 -12.04
N GLY A 25 8.64 -8.71 -12.25
CA GLY A 25 8.04 -8.85 -13.58
C GLY A 25 8.62 -7.85 -14.59
N GLN A 26 8.70 -8.25 -15.84
CA GLN A 26 9.27 -7.41 -16.92
C GLN A 26 8.52 -6.08 -17.15
N HIS A 27 7.32 -5.94 -16.59
CA HIS A 27 6.48 -4.74 -16.66
C HIS A 27 6.43 -3.99 -15.32
N VAL A 28 7.35 -4.30 -14.41
CA VAL A 28 7.45 -3.68 -13.09
C VAL A 28 8.67 -2.76 -13.04
N TRP A 29 8.48 -1.55 -12.55
CA TRP A 29 9.51 -0.57 -12.26
C TRP A 29 9.55 -0.31 -10.76
N THR A 30 10.70 -0.48 -10.17
CA THR A 30 10.94 -0.10 -8.78
C THR A 30 11.54 1.30 -8.72
N VAL A 31 11.19 2.04 -7.68
CA VAL A 31 11.73 3.37 -7.40
C VAL A 31 12.39 3.37 -6.02
N PRO A 32 13.39 4.23 -5.77
CA PRO A 32 13.95 4.42 -4.42
C PRO A 32 12.89 4.83 -3.42
N ALA A 33 13.01 4.34 -2.18
CA ALA A 33 12.12 4.71 -1.10
C ALA A 33 12.39 6.16 -0.63
N PRO A 34 11.37 6.88 -0.10
CA PRO A 34 11.52 8.25 0.41
C PRO A 34 12.21 8.26 1.79
N ASP A 35 13.51 8.16 1.81
CA ASP A 35 14.32 8.05 3.04
C ASP A 35 14.72 9.42 3.58
N ALA A 36 13.92 9.96 4.47
CA ALA A 36 14.18 11.25 5.12
C ALA A 36 15.44 11.23 6.01
N TYR A 37 15.85 10.07 6.52
CA TYR A 37 17.04 9.95 7.36
C TYR A 37 18.34 10.18 6.57
N ARG A 38 18.34 9.80 5.28
CA ARG A 38 19.52 9.95 4.40
C ARG A 38 19.38 11.09 3.41
N ALA A 39 18.28 11.84 3.47
CA ALA A 39 18.05 13.00 2.61
C ALA A 39 19.10 14.09 2.84
N ALA A 40 19.45 14.80 1.79
CA ALA A 40 20.36 15.94 1.89
C ALA A 40 19.72 17.10 2.68
N PRO A 41 20.53 17.94 3.37
CA PRO A 41 20.00 19.09 4.08
C PRO A 41 19.16 20.01 3.16
N GLY A 42 17.89 20.21 3.50
CA GLY A 42 16.95 21.02 2.72
C GLY A 42 16.26 20.30 1.55
N GLU A 43 16.50 19.01 1.38
CA GLU A 43 15.80 18.18 0.40
C GLU A 43 14.32 18.00 0.78
N ASP A 44 13.42 18.20 -0.17
CA ASP A 44 12.01 17.81 -0.03
C ASP A 44 11.85 16.36 -0.48
N VAL A 45 11.74 15.48 0.51
CA VAL A 45 11.62 14.02 0.29
C VAL A 45 10.40 13.66 -0.56
N GLY A 46 9.30 14.39 -0.42
CA GLY A 46 8.08 14.16 -1.20
C GLY A 46 8.26 14.54 -2.67
N GLU A 47 8.89 15.68 -2.94
CA GLU A 47 9.22 16.09 -4.32
C GLU A 47 10.23 15.13 -4.96
N THR A 48 11.33 14.78 -4.28
CA THR A 48 12.32 13.82 -4.77
C THR A 48 11.67 12.47 -5.09
N PHE A 49 10.79 11.99 -4.21
CA PHE A 49 10.07 10.73 -4.45
C PHE A 49 9.15 10.81 -5.67
N ALA A 50 8.42 11.92 -5.82
CA ALA A 50 7.59 12.16 -7.00
C ALA A 50 8.40 12.24 -8.30
N GLU A 51 9.59 12.83 -8.27
CA GLU A 51 10.52 12.87 -9.41
C GLU A 51 11.01 11.47 -9.83
N HIS A 52 11.31 10.58 -8.86
CA HIS A 52 11.65 9.19 -9.16
C HIS A 52 10.50 8.47 -9.88
N ILE A 53 9.26 8.68 -9.43
CA ILE A 53 8.08 8.10 -10.09
C ILE A 53 7.88 8.69 -11.48
N ALA A 54 8.00 10.00 -11.64
CA ALA A 54 7.90 10.67 -12.94
C ALA A 54 8.95 10.13 -13.93
N THR A 55 10.16 9.89 -13.46
CA THR A 55 11.25 9.30 -14.25
C THR A 55 10.90 7.89 -14.71
N ALA A 56 10.40 7.05 -13.80
CA ALA A 56 9.95 5.70 -14.14
C ALA A 56 8.80 5.71 -15.17
N ILE A 57 7.83 6.61 -15.00
CA ILE A 57 6.72 6.80 -15.94
C ILE A 57 7.22 7.25 -17.32
N ALA A 58 8.19 8.17 -17.37
CA ALA A 58 8.79 8.63 -18.62
C ALA A 58 9.52 7.49 -19.36
N GLU A 59 10.22 6.64 -18.61
CA GLU A 59 10.86 5.45 -19.17
C GLU A 59 9.85 4.44 -19.74
N MET A 60 8.77 4.15 -18.99
CA MET A 60 7.67 3.30 -19.49
C MET A 60 7.10 3.86 -20.79
N LYS A 61 6.86 5.18 -20.84
CA LYS A 61 6.36 5.86 -22.04
C LYS A 61 7.32 5.68 -23.23
N ARG A 62 8.63 5.85 -23.01
CA ARG A 62 9.66 5.65 -24.03
C ARG A 62 9.67 4.22 -24.56
N LYS A 63 9.43 3.23 -23.69
CA LYS A 63 9.31 1.81 -24.03
C LYS A 63 7.93 1.42 -24.57
N ARG A 64 7.00 2.37 -24.71
CA ARG A 64 5.61 2.15 -25.14
C ARG A 64 4.80 1.22 -24.22
N ILE A 65 5.15 1.19 -22.93
CA ILE A 65 4.44 0.42 -21.92
C ILE A 65 3.40 1.32 -21.25
N LYS A 66 2.16 0.82 -21.19
CA LYS A 66 1.07 1.53 -20.50
C LYS A 66 1.23 1.40 -18.99
N ARG A 67 1.05 2.51 -18.28
CA ARG A 67 0.98 2.52 -16.83
C ARG A 67 -0.34 1.89 -16.40
N ALA A 68 -0.29 0.99 -15.43
CA ALA A 68 -1.49 0.41 -14.83
C ALA A 68 -1.71 1.01 -13.44
N ALA A 69 -0.74 0.86 -12.56
CA ALA A 69 -0.87 1.29 -11.18
C ALA A 69 0.51 1.59 -10.55
N PHE A 70 0.46 2.36 -9.49
CA PHE A 70 1.49 2.50 -8.47
C PHE A 70 0.99 1.83 -7.20
N ILE A 71 1.73 0.84 -6.70
CA ILE A 71 1.42 0.16 -5.44
C ILE A 71 2.48 0.48 -4.40
N VAL A 72 2.06 0.83 -3.20
CA VAL A 72 2.97 1.16 -2.09
C VAL A 72 2.32 0.91 -0.72
N ASP A 73 3.12 0.44 0.22
CA ASP A 73 2.88 0.49 1.65
C ASP A 73 3.28 1.87 2.16
N GLY A 74 2.31 2.63 2.68
CA GLY A 74 2.47 4.05 3.04
C GLY A 74 3.43 4.33 4.21
N ILE A 75 3.97 3.31 4.87
CA ILE A 75 5.01 3.42 5.90
C ILE A 75 6.33 2.77 5.50
N PHE A 76 6.41 2.23 4.28
CA PHE A 76 7.62 1.56 3.76
C PHE A 76 8.22 0.53 4.72
N SER A 77 7.35 -0.34 5.24
CA SER A 77 7.68 -1.27 6.33
C SER A 77 8.85 -2.22 6.02
N THR A 78 9.05 -2.56 4.76
CA THR A 78 10.14 -3.44 4.30
C THR A 78 11.40 -2.67 3.88
N ASP A 79 11.32 -1.36 3.70
CA ASP A 79 12.46 -0.48 3.40
C ASP A 79 13.11 0.13 4.66
N GLY A 80 12.54 -0.10 5.85
CA GLY A 80 13.09 0.40 7.12
C GLY A 80 12.11 1.19 7.97
N ILE A 81 10.81 1.15 7.66
CA ILE A 81 9.74 1.91 8.33
C ILE A 81 9.99 3.42 8.15
N LEU A 82 9.81 3.89 6.91
CA LEU A 82 9.99 5.30 6.56
C LEU A 82 8.64 6.00 6.63
N THR A 83 8.43 6.78 7.67
CA THR A 83 7.14 7.40 7.98
C THR A 83 7.12 8.92 7.79
N GLU A 84 8.29 9.56 7.72
CA GLU A 84 8.42 11.01 7.71
C GLU A 84 8.96 11.55 6.36
N PRO A 85 8.56 12.75 6.02
CA PRO A 85 7.50 13.58 6.62
C PRO A 85 6.10 13.06 6.26
N ALA A 86 5.10 13.30 7.13
CA ALA A 86 3.71 13.04 6.76
C ALA A 86 3.35 13.80 5.47
N GLY A 87 2.61 13.15 4.56
CA GLY A 87 2.23 13.79 3.29
C GLY A 87 3.15 13.52 2.10
N PHE A 88 4.29 12.90 2.27
CA PHE A 88 5.24 12.67 1.17
C PHE A 88 4.65 11.91 -0.04
N LEU A 89 3.58 11.13 0.13
CA LEU A 89 2.91 10.44 -0.98
C LEU A 89 2.05 11.37 -1.85
N LYS A 90 1.69 12.56 -1.38
CA LYS A 90 0.70 13.40 -2.06
C LYS A 90 1.11 13.70 -3.51
N LYS A 91 2.30 14.25 -3.69
CA LYS A 91 2.83 14.61 -5.01
C LYS A 91 3.04 13.37 -5.90
N ALA A 92 3.49 12.28 -5.32
CA ALA A 92 3.69 11.01 -6.00
C ALA A 92 2.37 10.48 -6.60
N VAL A 93 1.29 10.52 -5.82
CA VAL A 93 -0.05 10.09 -6.26
C VAL A 93 -0.59 11.03 -7.35
N GLU A 94 -0.39 12.35 -7.22
CA GLU A 94 -0.76 13.33 -8.27
C GLU A 94 -0.08 12.98 -9.61
N VAL A 95 1.23 12.76 -9.61
CA VAL A 95 2.01 12.36 -10.80
C VAL A 95 1.49 11.06 -11.43
N VAL A 96 1.13 10.08 -10.61
CA VAL A 96 0.56 8.81 -11.10
C VAL A 96 -0.79 9.04 -11.76
N HIS A 97 -1.69 9.78 -11.14
CA HIS A 97 -3.01 10.08 -11.67
C HIS A 97 -2.95 10.91 -12.96
N GLU A 98 -2.10 11.95 -13.01
CA GLU A 98 -1.87 12.73 -14.23
C GLU A 98 -1.37 11.88 -15.40
N ALA A 99 -0.61 10.83 -15.10
CA ALA A 99 -0.17 9.86 -16.09
C ALA A 99 -1.25 8.84 -16.47
N GLY A 100 -2.43 8.86 -15.84
CA GLY A 100 -3.53 7.92 -16.06
C GLY A 100 -3.32 6.54 -15.39
N GLY A 101 -2.47 6.45 -14.39
CA GLY A 101 -2.29 5.28 -13.54
C GLY A 101 -3.23 5.30 -12.33
N LEU A 102 -3.38 4.16 -11.66
CA LEU A 102 -4.13 4.02 -10.41
C LEU A 102 -3.17 4.00 -9.21
N TYR A 103 -3.63 4.52 -8.07
CA TYR A 103 -2.94 4.37 -6.80
C TYR A 103 -3.54 3.22 -5.99
N VAL A 104 -2.70 2.24 -5.63
CA VAL A 104 -3.05 1.09 -4.80
C VAL A 104 -2.35 1.24 -3.45
N ALA A 105 -3.12 1.47 -2.40
CA ALA A 105 -2.61 1.49 -1.03
C ALA A 105 -2.52 0.06 -0.48
N ASP A 106 -1.31 -0.39 -0.18
CA ASP A 106 -1.10 -1.62 0.58
C ASP A 106 -1.20 -1.31 2.08
N GLU A 107 -2.36 -1.59 2.64
CA GLU A 107 -2.68 -1.36 4.05
C GLU A 107 -2.46 -2.59 4.93
N VAL A 108 -1.77 -3.59 4.42
CA VAL A 108 -1.48 -4.84 5.14
C VAL A 108 -0.60 -4.60 6.37
N GLN A 109 0.30 -3.64 6.34
CA GLN A 109 1.11 -3.24 7.49
C GLN A 109 0.57 -1.97 8.19
N PRO A 110 0.28 -0.86 7.48
CA PRO A 110 -0.07 0.41 8.14
C PRO A 110 -1.53 0.48 8.61
N GLY A 111 -2.42 -0.37 8.11
CA GLY A 111 -3.85 -0.33 8.39
C GLY A 111 -4.24 -0.73 9.80
N PHE A 112 -5.55 -0.63 10.07
CA PHE A 112 -6.20 -1.01 11.34
C PHE A 112 -5.69 -0.23 12.55
N GLY A 113 -5.46 1.08 12.39
CA GLY A 113 -5.08 1.97 13.49
C GLY A 113 -3.63 1.83 13.97
N ARG A 114 -2.79 1.07 13.27
CA ARG A 114 -1.39 0.83 13.67
C ARG A 114 -0.58 2.10 13.84
N THR A 115 -0.79 3.10 12.99
CA THR A 115 -0.09 4.38 13.05
C THR A 115 -0.54 5.27 14.21
N GLY A 116 -1.59 4.91 14.93
CA GLY A 116 -2.12 5.61 16.08
C GLY A 116 -2.93 6.87 15.75
N THR A 117 -2.63 7.54 14.64
CA THR A 117 -3.30 8.80 14.25
C THR A 117 -4.47 8.59 13.29
N HIS A 118 -4.46 7.49 12.52
CA HIS A 118 -5.44 7.21 11.49
C HIS A 118 -5.74 5.70 11.42
N TRP A 119 -6.93 5.33 10.96
CA TRP A 119 -7.30 3.94 10.70
C TRP A 119 -6.49 3.31 9.58
N TRP A 120 -6.14 4.12 8.55
CA TRP A 120 -5.43 3.70 7.35
C TRP A 120 -4.19 4.56 7.14
N GLY A 121 -3.08 3.94 6.73
CA GLY A 121 -1.82 4.63 6.51
C GLY A 121 -1.90 5.71 5.45
N PHE A 122 -2.65 5.49 4.37
CA PHE A 122 -2.82 6.49 3.31
C PHE A 122 -3.44 7.81 3.82
N GLN A 123 -4.28 7.76 4.87
CA GLN A 123 -4.91 8.96 5.44
C GLN A 123 -3.87 9.92 6.03
N ARG A 124 -2.76 9.39 6.52
CA ARG A 124 -1.64 10.16 7.05
C ARG A 124 -1.00 11.07 5.98
N HIS A 125 -1.12 10.68 4.73
CA HIS A 125 -0.60 11.43 3.58
C HIS A 125 -1.64 12.34 2.94
N GLY A 126 -2.88 12.34 3.40
CA GLY A 126 -3.96 13.16 2.84
C GLY A 126 -4.33 12.78 1.40
N VAL A 127 -4.16 11.53 1.03
CA VAL A 127 -4.47 10.97 -0.30
C VAL A 127 -5.63 10.00 -0.23
N ILE A 128 -6.32 9.80 -1.35
CA ILE A 128 -7.41 8.83 -1.48
C ILE A 128 -7.00 7.81 -2.54
N PRO A 129 -6.81 6.53 -2.17
CA PRO A 129 -6.43 5.50 -3.13
C PRO A 129 -7.58 5.09 -4.04
N ASP A 130 -7.24 4.53 -5.19
CA ASP A 130 -8.20 3.89 -6.10
C ASP A 130 -8.53 2.47 -5.64
N LEU A 131 -7.52 1.78 -5.05
CA LEU A 131 -7.67 0.47 -4.42
C LEU A 131 -6.98 0.46 -3.06
N VAL A 132 -7.57 -0.28 -2.11
CA VAL A 132 -6.98 -0.55 -0.79
C VAL A 132 -6.89 -2.05 -0.58
N VAL A 133 -5.70 -2.55 -0.32
CA VAL A 133 -5.44 -3.96 0.00
C VAL A 133 -5.31 -4.11 1.51
N MET A 134 -6.03 -5.06 2.08
CA MET A 134 -6.07 -5.32 3.52
C MET A 134 -5.81 -6.79 3.81
N GLY A 135 -5.27 -7.10 4.97
CA GLY A 135 -5.02 -8.48 5.37
C GLY A 135 -4.41 -8.56 6.77
N LYS A 136 -3.53 -9.49 6.95
CA LYS A 136 -2.69 -9.71 8.14
C LYS A 136 -3.36 -9.46 9.51
N PRO A 137 -3.42 -8.21 10.06
CA PRO A 137 -4.05 -7.93 11.35
C PRO A 137 -5.57 -8.11 11.32
N MET A 138 -6.19 -8.05 10.15
CA MET A 138 -7.63 -8.11 9.96
C MET A 138 -8.29 -9.31 10.65
N GLY A 139 -7.66 -10.48 10.60
CA GLY A 139 -8.16 -11.72 11.20
C GLY A 139 -7.48 -12.13 12.51
N ASN A 140 -6.50 -11.36 13.00
CA ASN A 140 -5.71 -11.67 14.19
C ASN A 140 -5.24 -13.13 14.25
N GLY A 141 -4.67 -13.62 13.13
CA GLY A 141 -4.19 -14.99 12.98
C GLY A 141 -5.11 -15.91 12.15
N MET A 142 -6.39 -15.59 12.01
CA MET A 142 -7.27 -16.28 11.07
C MET A 142 -7.02 -15.75 9.65
N PRO A 143 -6.80 -16.64 8.65
CA PRO A 143 -6.56 -16.22 7.27
C PRO A 143 -7.76 -15.47 6.68
N ILE A 144 -7.57 -14.18 6.43
CA ILE A 144 -8.53 -13.32 5.75
C ILE A 144 -7.79 -12.14 5.10
N ALA A 145 -8.24 -11.76 3.93
CA ALA A 145 -7.79 -10.56 3.23
C ALA A 145 -8.95 -9.96 2.46
N GLY A 146 -8.81 -8.71 2.09
CA GLY A 146 -9.81 -8.00 1.31
C GLY A 146 -9.19 -6.93 0.43
N VAL A 147 -9.90 -6.58 -0.63
CA VAL A 147 -9.60 -5.43 -1.47
C VAL A 147 -10.86 -4.60 -1.59
N THR A 148 -10.76 -3.31 -1.31
CA THR A 148 -11.79 -2.34 -1.68
C THR A 148 -11.28 -1.49 -2.83
N MET A 149 -12.16 -1.04 -3.69
CA MET A 149 -11.79 -0.23 -4.84
C MET A 149 -12.92 0.73 -5.22
N ARG A 150 -12.57 1.75 -5.99
CA ARG A 150 -13.56 2.70 -6.51
C ARG A 150 -14.60 1.99 -7.37
N PRO A 151 -15.87 2.47 -7.39
CA PRO A 151 -16.94 1.83 -8.15
C PRO A 151 -16.60 1.61 -9.61
N GLU A 152 -16.00 2.59 -10.28
CA GLU A 152 -15.62 2.51 -11.69
C GLU A 152 -14.56 1.44 -11.99
N VAL A 153 -13.69 1.13 -11.03
CA VAL A 153 -12.69 0.06 -11.16
C VAL A 153 -13.35 -1.31 -11.00
N VAL A 154 -14.19 -1.45 -9.98
CA VAL A 154 -14.89 -2.71 -9.69
C VAL A 154 -15.91 -3.06 -10.76
N GLU A 155 -16.62 -2.06 -11.30
CA GLU A 155 -17.60 -2.25 -12.36
C GLU A 155 -16.95 -2.81 -13.62
N ARG A 156 -15.82 -2.22 -14.03
CA ARG A 156 -15.05 -2.71 -15.17
C ARG A 156 -14.56 -4.14 -14.95
N PHE A 157 -14.02 -4.44 -13.77
CA PHE A 157 -13.59 -5.80 -13.44
C PHE A 157 -14.76 -6.78 -13.51
N GLY A 158 -15.92 -6.43 -12.93
CA GLY A 158 -17.11 -7.28 -12.93
C GLY A 158 -17.71 -7.53 -14.32
N ASN A 159 -17.53 -6.61 -15.26
CA ASN A 159 -17.99 -6.76 -16.64
C ASN A 159 -17.01 -7.62 -17.48
N ASP A 160 -15.72 -7.48 -17.24
CA ASP A 160 -14.67 -8.08 -18.07
C ASP A 160 -14.18 -9.44 -17.54
N VAL A 161 -14.37 -9.72 -16.25
CA VAL A 161 -13.79 -10.90 -15.58
C VAL A 161 -14.82 -11.68 -14.79
N ARG A 162 -14.91 -12.97 -15.04
CA ARG A 162 -15.67 -13.86 -14.16
C ARG A 162 -14.87 -14.15 -12.91
N TYR A 163 -15.35 -13.65 -11.77
CA TYR A 163 -14.75 -13.91 -10.46
C TYR A 163 -15.54 -14.98 -9.70
N PHE A 164 -14.82 -15.92 -9.11
CA PHE A 164 -15.38 -16.92 -8.21
C PHE A 164 -14.34 -17.33 -7.16
N ASN A 165 -14.76 -17.42 -5.91
CA ASN A 165 -13.93 -17.89 -4.81
C ASN A 165 -14.78 -18.72 -3.82
N THR A 166 -14.54 -20.03 -3.77
CA THR A 166 -15.31 -20.97 -2.94
C THR A 166 -15.26 -20.63 -1.45
N PHE A 167 -14.10 -20.20 -0.95
CA PHE A 167 -13.88 -19.95 0.48
C PHE A 167 -13.86 -18.43 0.81
N GLY A 168 -14.10 -17.59 -0.16
CA GLY A 168 -14.22 -16.14 0.06
C GLY A 168 -15.38 -15.85 1.00
N ALA A 169 -15.19 -14.94 1.93
CA ALA A 169 -16.17 -14.54 2.94
C ALA A 169 -16.71 -15.70 3.80
N ASN A 170 -15.88 -16.72 4.07
CA ASN A 170 -16.32 -17.80 4.96
C ASN A 170 -16.63 -17.25 6.37
N THR A 171 -17.64 -17.82 7.00
CA THR A 171 -18.22 -17.28 8.24
C THR A 171 -17.27 -17.25 9.42
N VAL A 172 -16.34 -18.21 9.51
CA VAL A 172 -15.36 -18.28 10.60
C VAL A 172 -14.35 -17.14 10.50
N SER A 173 -13.77 -16.91 9.32
CA SER A 173 -12.83 -15.80 9.10
C SER A 173 -13.50 -14.45 9.28
N ILE A 174 -14.75 -14.28 8.82
CA ILE A 174 -15.51 -13.04 9.01
C ILE A 174 -15.80 -12.79 10.49
N ALA A 175 -16.20 -13.81 11.26
CA ALA A 175 -16.44 -13.67 12.70
C ALA A 175 -15.15 -13.25 13.44
N SER A 176 -13.99 -13.82 13.07
CA SER A 176 -12.71 -13.44 13.63
C SER A 176 -12.35 -11.98 13.28
N ALA A 177 -12.57 -11.56 12.04
CA ALA A 177 -12.32 -10.19 11.61
C ALA A 177 -13.23 -9.19 12.34
N GLN A 178 -14.51 -9.54 12.53
CA GLN A 178 -15.44 -8.70 13.29
C GLN A 178 -14.99 -8.56 14.75
N ALA A 179 -14.65 -9.66 15.41
CA ALA A 179 -14.16 -9.64 16.78
C ALA A 179 -12.87 -8.81 16.92
N THR A 180 -11.96 -8.92 15.95
CA THR A 180 -10.74 -8.09 15.92
C THR A 180 -11.07 -6.61 15.82
N LEU A 181 -12.00 -6.22 14.95
CA LEU A 181 -12.43 -4.84 14.80
C LEU A 181 -13.09 -4.30 16.07
N ASP A 182 -13.92 -5.12 16.71
CA ASP A 182 -14.61 -4.76 17.95
C ASP A 182 -13.58 -4.50 19.08
N VAL A 183 -12.61 -5.40 19.27
CA VAL A 183 -11.52 -5.23 20.25
C VAL A 183 -10.70 -3.96 19.99
N ILE A 184 -10.32 -3.69 18.74
CA ILE A 184 -9.56 -2.46 18.40
C ILE A 184 -10.32 -1.21 18.85
N LYS A 185 -11.66 -1.19 18.66
CA LYS A 185 -12.52 -0.07 19.02
C LYS A 185 -12.77 -0.01 20.53
N ASP A 186 -13.19 -1.12 21.13
CA ASP A 186 -13.66 -1.18 22.52
C ASP A 186 -12.51 -0.95 23.51
N GLU A 187 -11.31 -1.41 23.17
CA GLU A 187 -10.11 -1.22 24.01
C GLU A 187 -9.29 0.03 23.63
N GLY A 188 -9.72 0.83 22.67
CA GLY A 188 -9.05 2.06 22.25
C GLY A 188 -7.61 1.83 21.79
N LEU A 189 -7.37 0.75 21.01
CA LEU A 189 -6.01 0.35 20.65
C LEU A 189 -5.31 1.35 19.73
N MET A 190 -6.03 2.11 18.94
CA MET A 190 -5.46 3.16 18.11
C MET A 190 -4.90 4.30 18.99
N GLU A 191 -5.63 4.75 19.96
CA GLU A 191 -5.21 5.77 20.94
C GLU A 191 -4.03 5.27 21.78
N ASN A 192 -4.05 3.99 22.16
CA ASN A 192 -2.92 3.36 22.84
C ASN A 192 -1.66 3.35 21.97
N SER A 193 -1.79 3.02 20.67
CA SER A 193 -0.68 3.07 19.71
C SER A 193 -0.08 4.47 19.60
N ALA A 194 -0.91 5.51 19.51
CA ALA A 194 -0.46 6.90 19.48
C ALA A 194 0.30 7.28 20.77
N LYS A 195 -0.26 6.92 21.93
CA LYS A 195 0.35 7.22 23.25
C LYS A 195 1.71 6.54 23.43
N VAL A 196 1.80 5.27 23.09
CA VAL A 196 3.05 4.49 23.21
C VAL A 196 4.08 4.99 22.21
N GLY A 197 3.68 5.25 20.97
CA GLY A 197 4.58 5.80 19.95
C GLY A 197 5.15 7.18 20.31
N ALA A 198 4.36 8.02 20.98
CA ALA A 198 4.86 9.32 21.46
C ALA A 198 5.83 9.20 22.66
N TYR A 199 5.78 8.11 23.40
CA TYR A 199 6.71 7.85 24.52
C TYR A 199 8.07 7.32 24.05
N MET A 200 8.10 6.56 22.95
CA MET A 200 9.32 5.98 22.37
C MET A 200 10.17 7.00 21.63
#